data_4ce6ab8b65215eb35eb4d91b952993e4
#
_entry.id   4ce6ab8b65215eb35eb4d91b952993e4
#
_cell.length_a   1.000
_cell.length_b   1.000
_cell.length_c   1.000
_cell.angle_alpha   90.00
_cell.angle_beta   90.00
_cell.angle_gamma   90.00
#
_symmetry.space_group_name_H-M   'P 1'
#
loop_
_entity.id
_entity.type
_entity.pdbx_description
1 polymer ?
#
loop_
_entity_poly.entity_id
_entity_poly.type
_entity_poly.pdbx_seq_one_letter_code
_entity_poly.pdbx_strand_id
1 'polypeptide(L)'
;MVKHARDLRARRAERGTSVVEMAIVLPLLLLLVFAIGDFGIAFTRWNSLTNAVREGARVGVVFRSPCNGGTVTTEISDTVSNFAASSGLDASTISTTVANVCGGTGTQLTVAATAPYDYIGVGALAGLAPTINLRARTVMRNE
;
A
#
# COMPACT_ATOMS: atom_id res chain seq x y z
N MET A 1 -1.90 -12.57 -64.28
CA MET A 1 -2.68 -13.15 -63.15
C MET A 1 -1.80 -13.67 -61.99
N VAL A 2 -0.59 -14.20 -62.24
CA VAL A 2 0.27 -14.81 -61.19
C VAL A 2 0.83 -13.77 -60.17
N LYS A 3 1.13 -12.55 -60.58
CA LYS A 3 1.64 -11.49 -59.66
C LYS A 3 0.64 -11.09 -58.58
N HIS A 4 -0.63 -10.95 -58.91
CA HIS A 4 -1.67 -10.53 -57.97
C HIS A 4 -1.90 -11.56 -56.85
N ALA A 5 -1.80 -12.85 -57.17
CA ALA A 5 -1.96 -13.93 -56.17
C ALA A 5 -0.78 -13.99 -55.18
N ARG A 6 0.45 -13.63 -55.62
CA ARG A 6 1.63 -13.53 -54.77
C ARG A 6 1.54 -12.36 -53.78
N ASP A 7 1.08 -11.20 -54.22
CA ASP A 7 0.93 -10.01 -53.38
C ASP A 7 -0.13 -10.20 -52.27
N LEU A 8 -1.22 -10.91 -52.59
CA LEU A 8 -2.26 -11.20 -51.60
C LEU A 8 -1.78 -12.24 -50.53
N ARG A 9 -0.90 -13.15 -50.90
CA ARG A 9 -0.30 -14.12 -49.95
C ARG A 9 0.74 -13.43 -49.06
N ALA A 10 1.55 -12.54 -49.60
CA ALA A 10 2.54 -11.77 -48.84
C ALA A 10 1.83 -10.88 -47.77
N ARG A 11 0.80 -10.15 -48.17
CA ARG A 11 0.00 -9.31 -47.24
C ARG A 11 -0.74 -10.12 -46.16
N ARG A 12 -1.13 -11.38 -46.42
CA ARG A 12 -1.71 -12.27 -45.41
C ARG A 12 -0.67 -12.78 -44.42
N ALA A 13 0.53 -13.09 -44.90
CA ALA A 13 1.65 -13.52 -44.08
C ALA A 13 2.11 -12.38 -43.13
N GLU A 14 2.24 -11.15 -43.66
CA GLU A 14 2.57 -9.96 -42.84
C GLU A 14 1.55 -9.70 -41.74
N ARG A 15 0.25 -9.81 -42.05
CA ARG A 15 -0.80 -9.67 -41.06
C ARG A 15 -0.75 -10.76 -39.96
N GLY A 16 -0.41 -12.00 -40.32
CA GLY A 16 -0.23 -13.10 -39.37
C GLY A 16 0.92 -12.84 -38.40
N THR A 17 2.05 -12.34 -38.89
CA THR A 17 3.24 -12.02 -38.09
C THR A 17 2.93 -10.91 -37.09
N SER A 18 2.26 -9.85 -37.54
CA SER A 18 1.87 -8.73 -36.67
C SER A 18 0.90 -9.15 -35.54
N VAL A 19 -0.01 -10.09 -35.80
CA VAL A 19 -0.92 -10.64 -34.77
C VAL A 19 -0.14 -11.44 -33.73
N VAL A 20 0.81 -12.25 -34.14
CA VAL A 20 1.67 -13.03 -33.22
C VAL A 20 2.53 -12.12 -32.36
N GLU A 21 3.11 -11.07 -32.92
CA GLU A 21 3.88 -10.08 -32.19
C GLU A 21 3.02 -9.36 -31.15
N MET A 22 1.81 -8.94 -31.53
CA MET A 22 0.87 -8.32 -30.59
C MET A 22 0.45 -9.28 -29.49
N ALA A 23 0.25 -10.56 -29.78
CA ALA A 23 -0.12 -11.57 -28.80
C ALA A 23 0.94 -11.78 -27.71
N ILE A 24 2.21 -11.52 -28.01
CA ILE A 24 3.32 -11.60 -27.05
C ILE A 24 3.46 -10.27 -26.28
N VAL A 25 3.32 -9.13 -26.96
CA VAL A 25 3.52 -7.80 -26.37
C VAL A 25 2.36 -7.43 -25.45
N LEU A 26 1.12 -7.77 -25.80
CA LEU A 26 -0.08 -7.36 -25.07
C LEU A 26 -0.11 -7.84 -23.61
N PRO A 27 0.20 -9.11 -23.27
CA PRO A 27 0.27 -9.55 -21.89
C PRO A 27 1.32 -8.79 -21.07
N LEU A 28 2.48 -8.51 -21.67
CA LEU A 28 3.54 -7.74 -21.01
C LEU A 28 3.12 -6.31 -20.74
N LEU A 29 2.45 -5.68 -21.70
CA LEU A 29 1.90 -4.32 -21.54
C LEU A 29 0.82 -4.28 -20.45
N LEU A 30 -0.09 -5.24 -20.42
CA LEU A 30 -1.11 -5.33 -19.39
C LEU A 30 -0.49 -5.51 -18.00
N LEU A 31 0.51 -6.38 -17.87
CA LEU A 31 1.23 -6.57 -16.61
C LEU A 31 1.87 -5.26 -16.13
N LEU A 32 2.48 -4.48 -17.03
CA LEU A 32 3.06 -3.19 -16.71
C LEU A 32 1.98 -2.21 -16.22
N VAL A 33 0.85 -2.12 -16.91
CA VAL A 33 -0.25 -1.21 -16.54
C VAL A 33 -0.81 -1.57 -15.16
N PHE A 34 -1.05 -2.85 -14.89
CA PHE A 34 -1.52 -3.30 -13.57
C PHE A 34 -0.48 -3.06 -12.48
N ALA A 35 0.81 -3.27 -12.76
CA ALA A 35 1.87 -2.99 -11.80
C ALA A 35 1.92 -1.51 -11.39
N ILE A 36 1.74 -0.59 -12.34
CA ILE A 36 1.68 0.85 -12.07
C ILE A 36 0.45 1.17 -11.20
N GLY A 37 -0.71 0.60 -11.51
CA GLY A 37 -1.93 0.77 -10.73
C GLY A 37 -1.79 0.28 -9.29
N ASP A 38 -1.30 -0.95 -9.11
CA ASP A 38 -1.07 -1.54 -7.78
C ASP A 38 -0.08 -0.72 -6.96
N PHE A 39 1.00 -0.24 -7.58
CA PHE A 39 1.96 0.63 -6.90
C PHE A 39 1.32 1.94 -6.44
N GLY A 40 0.49 2.56 -7.28
CA GLY A 40 -0.24 3.79 -6.91
C GLY A 40 -1.15 3.60 -5.70
N ILE A 41 -1.88 2.49 -5.66
CA ILE A 41 -2.76 2.14 -4.53
C ILE A 41 -1.93 1.86 -3.27
N ALA A 42 -0.88 1.05 -3.37
CA ALA A 42 0.02 0.74 -2.25
C ALA A 42 0.66 2.01 -1.66
N PHE A 43 1.10 2.92 -2.51
CA PHE A 43 1.68 4.20 -2.09
C PHE A 43 0.67 5.09 -1.37
N THR A 44 -0.57 5.16 -1.87
CA THR A 44 -1.65 5.91 -1.21
C THR A 44 -1.95 5.35 0.17
N ARG A 45 -2.06 4.03 0.30
CA ARG A 45 -2.29 3.35 1.59
C ARG A 45 -1.13 3.55 2.57
N TRP A 46 0.11 3.50 2.08
CA TRP A 46 1.28 3.79 2.90
C TRP A 46 1.29 5.23 3.43
N ASN A 47 0.94 6.22 2.60
CA ASN A 47 0.79 7.61 3.02
C ASN A 47 -0.30 7.75 4.09
N SER A 48 -1.44 7.10 3.90
CA SER A 48 -2.54 7.10 4.87
C SER A 48 -2.12 6.48 6.20
N LEU A 49 -1.42 5.34 6.18
CA LEU A 49 -0.87 4.73 7.39
C LEU A 49 0.13 5.66 8.10
N THR A 50 0.96 6.37 7.35
CA THR A 50 1.90 7.35 7.90
C THR A 50 1.19 8.52 8.59
N ASN A 51 0.11 9.02 8.00
CA ASN A 51 -0.71 10.07 8.60
C ASN A 51 -1.46 9.56 9.83
N ALA A 52 -1.99 8.33 9.79
CA ALA A 52 -2.65 7.70 10.93
C ALA A 52 -1.70 7.58 12.13
N VAL A 53 -0.47 7.14 11.91
CA VAL A 53 0.55 7.02 12.97
C VAL A 53 0.93 8.39 13.54
N ARG A 54 0.97 9.43 12.72
CA ARG A 54 1.21 10.81 13.20
C ARG A 54 0.06 11.32 14.05
N GLU A 55 -1.18 11.06 13.64
CA GLU A 55 -2.35 11.47 14.43
C GLU A 55 -2.44 10.70 15.75
N GLY A 56 -2.19 9.39 15.74
CA GLY A 56 -2.08 8.60 16.97
C GLY A 56 -0.98 9.13 17.91
N ALA A 57 0.17 9.51 17.37
CA ALA A 57 1.25 10.09 18.17
C ALA A 57 0.85 11.45 18.78
N ARG A 58 0.09 12.30 18.07
CA ARG A 58 -0.46 13.56 18.62
C ARG A 58 -1.35 13.33 19.84
N VAL A 59 -2.18 12.30 19.80
CA VAL A 59 -3.02 11.91 20.95
C VAL A 59 -2.15 11.48 22.13
N GLY A 60 -1.06 10.78 21.86
CA GLY A 60 -0.19 10.23 22.88
C GLY A 60 0.72 11.24 23.60
N VAL A 61 1.09 12.35 22.95
CA VAL A 61 2.00 13.36 23.55
C VAL A 61 1.31 14.36 24.46
N VAL A 62 -0.03 14.38 24.49
CA VAL A 62 -0.78 15.30 25.34
C VAL A 62 -0.56 14.96 26.81
N PHE A 63 -0.15 15.98 27.59
CA PHE A 63 0.02 15.84 29.04
C PHE A 63 -1.26 15.39 29.74
N ARG A 64 -1.16 14.37 30.57
CA ARG A 64 -2.29 13.83 31.38
C ARG A 64 -1.80 13.53 32.79
N SER A 65 -2.58 13.94 33.78
CA SER A 65 -2.28 13.65 35.20
C SER A 65 -3.57 13.20 35.93
N PRO A 66 -3.65 11.94 36.42
CA PRO A 66 -2.65 10.87 36.30
C PRO A 66 -2.62 10.25 34.88
N CYS A 67 -1.44 9.89 34.38
CA CYS A 67 -1.32 9.20 33.10
C CYS A 67 -1.45 7.68 33.29
N ASN A 68 -2.42 7.07 32.58
CA ASN A 68 -2.55 5.62 32.50
C ASN A 68 -2.05 5.12 31.14
N GLY A 69 -0.85 4.53 31.14
CA GLY A 69 -0.21 4.07 29.91
C GLY A 69 -1.03 3.07 29.10
N GLY A 70 -1.80 2.20 29.75
CA GLY A 70 -2.68 1.25 29.07
C GLY A 70 -3.80 1.95 28.31
N THR A 71 -4.51 2.88 28.96
CA THR A 71 -5.60 3.66 28.34
C THR A 71 -5.09 4.49 27.17
N VAL A 72 -3.97 5.18 27.36
CA VAL A 72 -3.37 6.01 26.29
C VAL A 72 -2.90 5.15 25.11
N THR A 73 -2.33 3.99 25.35
CA THR A 73 -1.95 3.05 24.29
C THR A 73 -3.16 2.59 23.47
N THR A 74 -4.28 2.27 24.14
CA THR A 74 -5.53 1.89 23.46
C THR A 74 -6.06 3.06 22.62
N GLU A 75 -6.13 4.27 23.17
CA GLU A 75 -6.57 5.45 22.41
C GLU A 75 -5.69 5.72 21.18
N ILE A 76 -4.37 5.57 21.29
CA ILE A 76 -3.45 5.70 20.16
C ILE A 76 -3.76 4.64 19.10
N SER A 77 -3.92 3.37 19.52
CA SER A 77 -4.21 2.28 18.61
C SER A 77 -5.55 2.44 17.90
N ASP A 78 -6.59 2.86 18.63
CA ASP A 78 -7.92 3.12 18.07
C ASP A 78 -7.88 4.29 17.08
N THR A 79 -7.15 5.36 17.42
CA THR A 79 -6.97 6.51 16.53
C THR A 79 -6.27 6.10 15.23
N VAL A 80 -5.19 5.33 15.34
CA VAL A 80 -4.45 4.81 14.15
C VAL A 80 -5.36 3.94 13.30
N SER A 81 -6.07 3.01 13.90
CA SER A 81 -6.94 2.06 13.20
C SER A 81 -8.11 2.77 12.51
N ASN A 82 -8.80 3.68 13.21
CA ASN A 82 -9.93 4.43 12.66
C ASN A 82 -9.51 5.35 11.51
N PHE A 83 -8.37 6.04 11.66
CA PHE A 83 -7.87 6.92 10.61
C PHE A 83 -7.42 6.12 9.38
N ALA A 84 -6.74 5.00 9.56
CA ALA A 84 -6.29 4.16 8.48
C ALA A 84 -7.48 3.46 7.77
N ALA A 85 -8.52 3.07 8.52
CA ALA A 85 -9.74 2.49 7.97
C ALA A 85 -10.48 3.45 7.03
N SER A 86 -10.50 4.74 7.32
CA SER A 86 -11.10 5.76 6.43
C SER A 86 -10.44 5.82 5.05
N SER A 87 -9.24 5.26 4.91
CA SER A 87 -8.46 5.20 3.66
C SER A 87 -8.51 3.82 2.99
N GLY A 88 -9.40 2.92 3.45
CA GLY A 88 -9.59 1.59 2.87
C GLY A 88 -8.59 0.53 3.34
N LEU A 89 -7.85 0.78 4.43
CA LEU A 89 -7.12 -0.26 5.15
C LEU A 89 -8.06 -1.00 6.11
N ASP A 90 -7.89 -2.31 6.26
CA ASP A 90 -8.67 -3.07 7.23
C ASP A 90 -8.13 -2.82 8.64
N ALA A 91 -8.94 -2.15 9.48
CA ALA A 91 -8.59 -1.83 10.86
C ALA A 91 -8.18 -3.07 11.67
N SER A 92 -8.80 -4.21 11.41
CA SER A 92 -8.55 -5.45 12.15
C SER A 92 -7.16 -6.06 11.88
N THR A 93 -6.55 -5.71 10.76
CA THR A 93 -5.23 -6.21 10.33
C THR A 93 -4.07 -5.29 10.72
N ILE A 94 -4.38 -4.08 11.23
CA ILE A 94 -3.37 -3.11 11.62
C ILE A 94 -2.78 -3.47 12.98
N SER A 95 -1.48 -3.69 13.01
CA SER A 95 -0.74 -3.89 14.25
C SER A 95 -0.03 -2.60 14.64
N THR A 96 -0.42 -2.02 15.78
CA THR A 96 0.17 -0.80 16.32
C THR A 96 1.06 -1.10 17.52
N THR A 97 2.25 -0.54 17.54
CA THR A 97 3.20 -0.62 18.66
C THR A 97 3.50 0.78 19.18
N VAL A 98 3.43 0.95 20.48
CA VAL A 98 3.67 2.24 21.15
C VAL A 98 4.74 2.05 22.22
N ALA A 99 5.71 2.95 22.25
CA ALA A 99 6.78 2.94 23.26
C ALA A 99 6.91 4.30 23.91
N ASN A 100 7.26 4.28 25.20
CA ASN A 100 7.46 5.47 26.07
C ASN A 100 6.18 6.31 26.25
N VAL A 101 5.05 5.64 26.36
CA VAL A 101 3.78 6.27 26.79
C VAL A 101 3.93 6.80 28.21
N CYS A 102 3.35 7.93 28.50
CA CYS A 102 3.45 8.60 29.82
C CYS A 102 4.91 8.93 30.23
N GLY A 103 5.80 9.10 29.29
CA GLY A 103 7.14 9.58 29.58
C GLY A 103 7.08 11.02 30.11
N GLY A 104 8.08 11.39 30.96
CA GLY A 104 8.20 12.78 31.42
C GLY A 104 8.43 13.76 30.27
N THR A 105 8.20 15.05 30.54
CA THR A 105 8.43 16.14 29.59
C THR A 105 9.79 16.01 28.89
N GLY A 106 9.77 16.08 27.56
CA GLY A 106 10.96 15.97 26.73
C GLY A 106 11.36 14.54 26.34
N THR A 107 10.71 13.50 26.89
CA THR A 107 10.94 12.11 26.42
C THR A 107 10.30 11.88 25.06
N GLN A 108 10.83 10.90 24.32
CA GLN A 108 10.34 10.59 22.96
C GLN A 108 9.29 9.49 23.00
N LEU A 109 8.06 9.81 22.64
CA LEU A 109 7.02 8.85 22.31
C LEU A 109 7.29 8.29 20.92
N THR A 110 7.29 6.97 20.77
CA THR A 110 7.38 6.30 19.46
C THR A 110 6.10 5.54 19.19
N VAL A 111 5.48 5.81 18.05
CA VAL A 111 4.33 5.06 17.53
C VAL A 111 4.72 4.45 16.20
N ALA A 112 4.50 3.16 16.04
CA ALA A 112 4.71 2.44 14.79
C ALA A 112 3.50 1.57 14.47
N ALA A 113 3.14 1.49 13.20
CA ALA A 113 2.07 0.62 12.72
C ALA A 113 2.51 -0.17 11.49
N THR A 114 1.95 -1.38 11.37
CA THR A 114 2.15 -2.27 10.23
C THR A 114 0.78 -2.72 9.74
N ALA A 115 0.57 -2.65 8.43
CA ALA A 115 -0.65 -3.11 7.77
C ALA A 115 -0.28 -3.99 6.57
N PRO A 116 -0.89 -5.18 6.41
CA PRO A 116 -0.70 -6.00 5.22
C PRO A 116 -1.39 -5.35 4.01
N TYR A 117 -0.80 -5.52 2.84
CA TYR A 117 -1.35 -5.09 1.56
C TYR A 117 -1.19 -6.20 0.53
N ASP A 118 -2.28 -6.61 -0.06
CA ASP A 118 -2.32 -7.60 -1.13
C ASP A 118 -2.39 -6.91 -2.49
N TYR A 119 -1.53 -7.31 -3.42
CA TYR A 119 -1.55 -6.83 -4.80
C TYR A 119 -2.78 -7.37 -5.53
N ILE A 120 -3.56 -6.48 -6.16
CA ILE A 120 -4.83 -6.82 -6.81
C ILE A 120 -4.60 -7.22 -8.27
N GLY A 121 -3.88 -6.43 -9.03
CA GLY A 121 -3.73 -6.60 -10.48
C GLY A 121 -2.62 -7.57 -10.86
N VAL A 122 -1.42 -7.36 -10.33
CA VAL A 122 -0.26 -8.23 -10.62
C VAL A 122 -0.46 -9.61 -10.02
N GLY A 123 -1.04 -9.70 -8.82
CA GLY A 123 -1.36 -10.97 -8.17
C GLY A 123 -2.32 -11.83 -8.99
N ALA A 124 -3.37 -11.23 -9.55
CA ALA A 124 -4.35 -11.92 -10.37
C ALA A 124 -3.76 -12.44 -11.70
N LEU A 125 -2.88 -11.66 -12.35
CA LEU A 125 -2.25 -12.03 -13.61
C LEU A 125 -1.15 -13.09 -13.48
N ALA A 126 -0.37 -13.00 -12.40
CA ALA A 126 0.76 -13.91 -12.18
C ALA A 126 0.39 -15.21 -11.44
N GLY A 127 -0.87 -15.34 -10.98
CA GLY A 127 -1.30 -16.45 -10.10
C GLY A 127 -0.55 -16.45 -8.76
N LEU A 128 0.09 -15.33 -8.42
CA LEU A 128 0.79 -15.08 -7.18
C LEU A 128 0.00 -14.02 -6.43
N ALA A 129 -0.23 -14.21 -5.15
CA ALA A 129 -0.83 -13.20 -4.28
C ALA A 129 0.24 -12.71 -3.28
N PRO A 130 1.23 -11.92 -3.73
CA PRO A 130 2.26 -11.43 -2.83
C PRO A 130 1.64 -10.41 -1.86
N THR A 131 1.71 -10.71 -0.57
CA THR A 131 1.37 -9.77 0.49
C THR A 131 2.62 -9.01 0.90
N ILE A 132 2.57 -7.69 0.92
CA ILE A 132 3.61 -6.86 1.50
C ILE A 132 3.13 -6.21 2.80
N ASN A 133 4.04 -5.98 3.73
CA ASN A 133 3.75 -5.24 4.95
C ASN A 133 4.13 -3.77 4.79
N LEU A 134 3.13 -2.90 4.73
CA LEU A 134 3.31 -1.46 4.82
C LEU A 134 3.68 -1.11 6.26
N ARG A 135 4.73 -0.32 6.45
CA ARG A 135 5.21 0.10 7.77
C ARG A 135 5.32 1.60 7.84
N ALA A 136 4.84 2.17 8.93
CA ALA A 136 4.98 3.57 9.26
C ALA A 136 5.47 3.73 10.70
N ARG A 137 6.29 4.74 10.96
CA ARG A 137 6.81 5.07 12.29
C ARG A 137 6.90 6.57 12.46
N THR A 138 6.48 7.05 13.62
CA THR A 138 6.60 8.45 14.03
C THR A 138 7.20 8.52 15.44
N VAL A 139 8.03 9.53 15.66
CA VAL A 139 8.60 9.85 16.96
C VAL A 139 8.23 11.29 17.28
N MET A 140 7.57 11.51 18.40
CA MET A 140 7.19 12.83 18.91
C MET A 140 7.72 13.02 20.34
N ARG A 141 7.94 14.27 20.74
CA ARG A 141 8.40 14.58 22.08
C ARG A 141 7.21 14.84 22.98
N ASN A 142 7.18 14.23 24.17
CA ASN A 142 6.17 14.49 25.19
C ASN A 142 6.28 15.92 25.72
N GLU A 143 5.16 16.61 25.83
CA GLU A 143 5.03 17.97 26.38
C GLU A 143 4.74 17.96 27.89
#